data_160c9625d68dd0a2a22230ce2d39d8df
#
_entry.id   160c9625d68dd0a2a22230ce2d39d8df
#
_cell.length_a   1.000
_cell.length_b   1.000
_cell.length_c   1.000
_cell.angle_alpha   90.00
_cell.angle_beta   90.00
_cell.angle_gamma   90.00
#
_symmetry.space_group_name_H-M   'P 1'
#
loop_
_entity.id
_entity.type
_entity.pdbx_description
1 polymer ?
#
loop_
_entity_poly.entity_id
_entity_poly.type
_entity_poly.pdbx_seq_one_letter_code
_entity_poly.pdbx_strand_id
1 'polypeptide(L)'
;MFRPICVLIGFALSCVPLPSLPSQEGSPPAGRMALYLKYRPLLLEAALTAAACALTRLLFRGGGELTALWAGLGVLLGRLSPLRKDPRPEDGTAAVWTCEIFFSPVWGVLCCAAGAGAAFLTGYELLAALLPAALFALPADLFSGAEAGVVTLVLAGLLAYHRRADLAGMIEGEDNEDSTDDSV
;
A
#
# COMPACT_ATOMS: atom_id res chain seq x y z
N MET A 1 18.89 12.32 -12.02
CA MET A 1 19.30 12.69 -10.65
C MET A 1 18.16 12.88 -9.65
N PHE A 2 16.92 13.09 -10.09
CA PHE A 2 15.77 13.32 -9.18
C PHE A 2 15.28 12.07 -8.40
N ARG A 3 15.48 10.85 -8.93
CA ARG A 3 14.98 9.59 -8.35
C ARG A 3 15.33 9.40 -6.87
N PRO A 4 16.61 9.44 -6.45
CA PRO A 4 16.97 9.25 -5.05
C PRO A 4 16.40 10.33 -4.14
N ILE A 5 16.27 11.56 -4.64
CA ILE A 5 15.69 12.66 -3.86
C ILE A 5 14.18 12.42 -3.64
N CYS A 6 13.45 11.92 -4.64
CA CYS A 6 12.04 11.53 -4.48
C CYS A 6 11.87 10.45 -3.41
N VAL A 7 12.74 9.42 -3.44
CA VAL A 7 12.75 8.37 -2.42
C VAL A 7 13.02 8.96 -1.02
N LEU A 8 14.02 9.83 -0.89
CA LEU A 8 14.36 10.47 0.38
C LEU A 8 13.22 11.34 0.93
N ILE A 9 12.53 12.10 0.06
CA ILE A 9 11.36 12.89 0.45
C ILE A 9 10.24 11.98 0.96
N GLY A 10 9.92 10.92 0.21
CA GLY A 10 8.91 9.94 0.61
C GLY A 10 9.26 9.29 1.95
N PHE A 11 10.51 8.85 2.10
CA PHE A 11 11.03 8.25 3.33
C PHE A 11 10.92 9.21 4.51
N ALA A 12 11.39 10.44 4.38
CA ALA A 12 11.34 11.45 5.44
C ALA A 12 9.91 11.74 5.89
N LEU A 13 8.96 11.87 4.94
CA LEU A 13 7.56 12.10 5.27
C LEU A 13 6.93 10.89 5.96
N SER A 14 7.34 9.67 5.59
CA SER A 14 6.83 8.46 6.25
C SER A 14 7.33 8.27 7.67
N CYS A 15 8.50 8.82 7.99
CA CYS A 15 9.06 8.81 9.35
C CYS A 15 8.32 9.76 10.31
N VAL A 16 7.44 10.63 9.82
CA VAL A 16 6.61 11.48 10.68
C VAL A 16 5.73 10.58 11.55
N PRO A 17 5.85 10.68 12.88
CA PRO A 17 5.07 9.85 13.77
C PRO A 17 3.57 10.17 13.59
N LEU A 18 2.80 9.17 13.23
CA LEU A 18 1.34 9.32 13.23
C LEU A 18 0.88 9.48 14.68
N PRO A 19 -0.01 10.46 14.97
CA PRO A 19 -0.49 10.65 16.32
C PRO A 19 -1.15 9.35 16.81
N SER A 20 -0.54 8.74 17.84
CA SER A 20 -1.12 7.61 18.56
C SER A 20 -2.43 8.07 19.16
N LEU A 21 -3.49 7.33 18.93
CA LEU A 21 -4.73 7.55 19.67
C LEU A 21 -4.46 7.24 21.14
N PRO A 22 -4.93 8.10 22.07
CA PRO A 22 -5.02 7.68 23.46
C PRO A 22 -5.83 6.38 23.48
N SER A 23 -5.28 5.34 24.11
CA SER A 23 -6.02 4.11 24.39
C SER A 23 -7.30 4.53 25.13
N GLN A 24 -8.43 4.46 24.43
CA GLN A 24 -9.71 4.68 25.09
C GLN A 24 -9.98 3.46 25.97
N GLU A 25 -9.66 3.59 27.25
CA GLU A 25 -10.14 2.70 28.32
C GLU A 25 -11.66 2.94 28.50
N GLY A 26 -12.44 2.57 27.50
CA GLY A 26 -13.89 2.73 27.51
C GLY A 26 -14.52 1.92 26.41
N SER A 27 -15.81 1.65 26.55
CA SER A 27 -16.60 0.89 25.57
C SER A 27 -16.34 1.37 24.13
N PRO A 28 -16.14 0.46 23.16
CA PRO A 28 -15.86 0.85 21.79
C PRO A 28 -16.97 1.76 21.27
N PRO A 29 -16.65 2.90 20.65
CA PRO A 29 -17.64 3.81 20.14
C PRO A 29 -18.51 3.09 19.07
N ALA A 30 -19.83 3.22 19.22
CA ALA A 30 -20.78 2.60 18.30
C ALA A 30 -20.93 3.40 17.00
N GLY A 31 -21.20 2.72 15.89
CA GLY A 31 -21.62 3.33 14.63
C GLY A 31 -20.49 3.98 13.82
N ARG A 32 -20.76 5.15 13.20
CA ARG A 32 -19.85 5.84 12.27
C ARG A 32 -18.47 6.19 12.88
N MET A 33 -18.41 6.41 14.19
CA MET A 33 -17.18 6.73 14.88
C MET A 33 -16.23 5.52 14.95
N ALA A 34 -16.77 4.32 15.15
CA ALA A 34 -15.99 3.08 15.11
C ALA A 34 -15.35 2.86 13.73
N LEU A 35 -16.13 3.10 12.68
CA LEU A 35 -15.65 2.99 11.30
C LEU A 35 -14.53 4.00 11.01
N TYR A 36 -14.71 5.26 11.42
CA TYR A 36 -13.69 6.30 11.26
C TYR A 36 -12.39 5.96 11.99
N LEU A 37 -12.49 5.46 13.23
CA LEU A 37 -11.31 5.08 14.01
C LEU A 37 -10.57 3.89 13.39
N LYS A 38 -11.30 2.93 12.81
CA LYS A 38 -10.72 1.77 12.11
C LYS A 38 -9.91 2.22 10.88
N TYR A 39 -10.43 3.13 10.06
CA TYR A 39 -9.80 3.53 8.80
C TYR A 39 -8.89 4.77 8.90
N ARG A 40 -8.86 5.43 10.06
CA ARG A 40 -8.04 6.63 10.28
C ARG A 40 -6.55 6.42 9.96
N PRO A 41 -5.87 5.34 10.38
CA PRO A 41 -4.47 5.13 10.04
C PRO A 41 -4.24 5.01 8.54
N LEU A 42 -5.12 4.31 7.84
CA LEU A 42 -5.08 4.16 6.39
C LEU A 42 -5.26 5.51 5.67
N LEU A 43 -6.19 6.34 6.13
CA LEU A 43 -6.43 7.69 5.59
C LEU A 43 -5.24 8.62 5.83
N LEU A 44 -4.61 8.56 7.00
CA LEU A 44 -3.42 9.36 7.30
C LEU A 44 -2.23 8.92 6.46
N GLU A 45 -2.05 7.63 6.24
CA GLU A 45 -1.02 7.10 5.36
C GLU A 45 -1.25 7.56 3.90
N ALA A 46 -2.47 7.45 3.41
CA ALA A 46 -2.83 7.95 2.08
C ALA A 46 -2.56 9.45 1.95
N ALA A 47 -2.93 10.25 2.95
CA ALA A 47 -2.68 11.70 2.94
C ALA A 47 -1.19 12.03 2.93
N LEU A 48 -0.36 11.36 3.72
CA LEU A 48 1.09 11.55 3.72
C LEU A 48 1.71 11.14 2.39
N THR A 49 1.26 10.03 1.82
CA THR A 49 1.74 9.57 0.50
C THR A 49 1.32 10.55 -0.59
N ALA A 50 0.08 11.03 -0.57
CA ALA A 50 -0.39 12.05 -1.49
C ALA A 50 0.44 13.34 -1.38
N ALA A 51 0.76 13.77 -0.17
CA ALA A 51 1.63 14.93 0.06
C ALA A 51 3.04 14.71 -0.50
N ALA A 52 3.62 13.52 -0.31
CA ALA A 52 4.92 13.16 -0.89
C ALA A 52 4.89 13.18 -2.42
N CYS A 53 3.88 12.58 -3.03
CA CYS A 53 3.70 12.56 -4.48
C CYS A 53 3.48 13.98 -5.04
N ALA A 54 2.66 14.79 -4.40
CA ALA A 54 2.41 16.18 -4.81
C ALA A 54 3.69 17.03 -4.67
N LEU A 55 4.41 16.92 -3.56
CA LEU A 55 5.64 17.66 -3.33
C LEU A 55 6.72 17.30 -4.34
N THR A 56 6.92 16.00 -4.62
CA THR A 56 7.91 15.56 -5.60
C THR A 56 7.54 15.98 -7.02
N ARG A 57 6.27 15.94 -7.40
CA ARG A 57 5.80 16.48 -8.69
C ARG A 57 6.01 18.00 -8.82
N LEU A 58 5.80 18.73 -7.72
CA LEU A 58 5.99 20.17 -7.70
C LEU A 58 7.47 20.56 -7.85
N LEU A 59 8.35 19.87 -7.12
CA LEU A 59 9.79 20.11 -7.14
C LEU A 59 10.45 19.65 -8.44
N PHE A 60 9.99 18.56 -9.02
CA PHE A 60 10.57 17.92 -10.20
C PHE A 60 9.61 17.89 -11.38
N ARG A 61 9.12 19.07 -11.78
CA ARG A 61 8.14 19.22 -12.89
C ARG A 61 8.59 18.56 -14.19
N GLY A 62 9.89 18.44 -14.44
CA GLY A 62 10.46 17.73 -15.60
C GLY A 62 10.59 16.21 -15.44
N GLY A 63 10.36 15.67 -14.24
CA GLY A 63 10.45 14.23 -13.95
C GLY A 63 9.19 13.44 -14.29
N GLY A 64 8.12 14.11 -14.69
CA GLY A 64 6.87 13.49 -15.09
C GLY A 64 6.18 12.70 -13.97
N GLU A 65 5.41 11.72 -14.39
CA GLU A 65 4.60 10.88 -13.50
C GLU A 65 5.45 9.91 -12.65
N LEU A 66 6.63 9.52 -13.14
CA LEU A 66 7.57 8.64 -12.44
C LEU A 66 7.96 9.15 -11.04
N THR A 67 7.94 10.46 -10.81
CA THR A 67 8.25 11.03 -9.48
C THR A 67 7.31 10.52 -8.40
N ALA A 68 6.05 10.25 -8.74
CA ALA A 68 5.07 9.71 -7.80
C ALA A 68 5.40 8.28 -7.37
N LEU A 69 5.81 7.42 -8.31
CA LEU A 69 6.23 6.04 -7.99
C LEU A 69 7.47 6.01 -7.12
N TRP A 70 8.48 6.83 -7.43
CA TRP A 70 9.70 6.93 -6.63
C TRP A 70 9.42 7.50 -5.22
N ALA A 71 8.49 8.47 -5.11
CA ALA A 71 8.07 8.97 -3.81
C ALA A 71 7.30 7.90 -3.01
N GLY A 72 6.40 7.15 -3.68
CA GLY A 72 5.68 6.03 -3.09
C GLY A 72 6.62 4.93 -2.57
N LEU A 73 7.66 4.60 -3.34
CA LEU A 73 8.71 3.68 -2.91
C LEU A 73 9.40 4.18 -1.63
N GLY A 74 9.72 5.46 -1.57
CA GLY A 74 10.31 6.08 -0.36
C GLY A 74 9.37 5.98 0.85
N VAL A 75 8.08 6.26 0.67
CA VAL A 75 7.08 6.14 1.74
C VAL A 75 6.99 4.71 2.21
N LEU A 76 6.91 3.74 1.29
CA LEU A 76 6.83 2.32 1.65
C LEU A 76 8.07 1.87 2.43
N LEU A 77 9.28 2.20 1.94
CA LEU A 77 10.53 1.88 2.65
C LEU A 77 10.57 2.48 4.06
N GLY A 78 10.09 3.70 4.23
CA GLY A 78 10.03 4.33 5.55
C GLY A 78 9.01 3.67 6.48
N ARG A 79 7.89 3.19 5.94
CA ARG A 79 6.88 2.43 6.69
C ARG A 79 7.38 1.06 7.13
N LEU A 80 8.12 0.39 6.27
CA LEU A 80 8.73 -0.92 6.54
C LEU A 80 10.02 -0.84 7.35
N SER A 81 10.53 0.38 7.60
CA SER A 81 11.77 0.58 8.33
C SER A 81 11.65 0.17 9.81
N PRO A 82 12.67 -0.52 10.37
CA PRO A 82 12.72 -0.86 11.79
C PRO A 82 12.84 0.35 12.72
N LEU A 83 13.02 1.56 12.15
CA LEU A 83 13.02 2.82 12.90
C LEU A 83 11.65 3.13 13.49
N ARG A 84 10.59 2.49 13.01
CA ARG A 84 9.24 2.65 13.52
C ARG A 84 9.00 1.71 14.69
N LYS A 85 8.55 2.25 15.83
CA LYS A 85 8.35 1.51 17.07
C LYS A 85 7.18 0.51 17.04
N ASP A 86 6.18 0.76 16.19
CA ASP A 86 4.97 -0.08 16.07
C ASP A 86 4.61 -0.30 14.58
N PRO A 87 5.23 -1.28 13.89
CA PRO A 87 4.81 -1.65 12.55
C PRO A 87 3.43 -2.32 12.61
N ARG A 88 2.47 -1.81 11.85
CA ARG A 88 1.14 -2.43 11.73
C ARG A 88 1.10 -3.31 10.49
N PRO A 89 0.36 -4.43 10.51
CA PRO A 89 0.25 -5.31 9.35
C PRO A 89 -0.33 -4.62 8.11
N GLU A 90 -1.16 -3.58 8.29
CA GLU A 90 -1.78 -2.81 7.22
C GLU A 90 -0.86 -1.73 6.62
N ASP A 91 0.33 -1.50 7.21
CA ASP A 91 1.26 -0.46 6.76
C ASP A 91 1.73 -0.74 5.32
N GLY A 92 1.67 0.29 4.50
CA GLY A 92 2.14 0.27 3.12
C GLY A 92 1.06 0.10 2.05
N THR A 93 -0.09 -0.49 2.36
CA THR A 93 -1.17 -0.71 1.37
C THR A 93 -1.72 0.61 0.83
N ALA A 94 -2.05 1.55 1.71
CA ALA A 94 -2.55 2.86 1.30
C ALA A 94 -1.50 3.69 0.56
N ALA A 95 -0.20 3.51 0.88
CA ALA A 95 0.89 4.15 0.16
C ALA A 95 0.96 3.68 -1.29
N VAL A 96 0.89 2.37 -1.52
CA VAL A 96 0.91 1.79 -2.86
C VAL A 96 -0.30 2.26 -3.66
N TRP A 97 -1.51 2.14 -3.16
CA TRP A 97 -2.71 2.60 -3.85
C TRP A 97 -2.65 4.09 -4.21
N THR A 98 -2.20 4.91 -3.26
CA THR A 98 -2.13 6.35 -3.46
C THR A 98 -1.11 6.71 -4.54
N CYS A 99 0.08 6.11 -4.56
CA CYS A 99 1.08 6.43 -5.58
C CYS A 99 0.65 5.94 -6.98
N GLU A 100 -0.05 4.82 -7.09
CA GLU A 100 -0.60 4.31 -8.35
C GLU A 100 -1.68 5.24 -8.91
N ILE A 101 -2.61 5.70 -8.06
CA ILE A 101 -3.63 6.68 -8.45
C ILE A 101 -2.99 8.01 -8.85
N PHE A 102 -1.95 8.46 -8.13
CA PHE A 102 -1.21 9.67 -8.51
C PHE A 102 -0.43 9.50 -9.81
N PHE A 103 0.11 8.32 -10.07
CA PHE A 103 0.82 8.03 -11.31
C PHE A 103 -0.15 8.02 -12.51
N SER A 104 -1.18 7.22 -12.44
CA SER A 104 -2.23 7.14 -13.46
C SER A 104 -3.61 6.97 -12.82
N PRO A 105 -4.41 8.03 -12.72
CA PRO A 105 -5.68 7.98 -11.99
C PRO A 105 -6.64 6.92 -12.50
N VAL A 106 -6.73 6.73 -13.82
CA VAL A 106 -7.65 5.76 -14.43
C VAL A 106 -7.23 4.34 -14.10
N TRP A 107 -5.98 3.98 -14.40
CA TRP A 107 -5.47 2.62 -14.17
C TRP A 107 -5.31 2.33 -12.69
N GLY A 108 -4.86 3.30 -11.88
CA GLY A 108 -4.75 3.15 -10.43
C GLY A 108 -6.10 2.82 -9.79
N VAL A 109 -7.15 3.58 -10.12
CA VAL A 109 -8.51 3.32 -9.59
C VAL A 109 -9.04 1.96 -10.05
N LEU A 110 -8.84 1.59 -11.33
CA LEU A 110 -9.28 0.30 -11.85
C LEU A 110 -8.58 -0.87 -11.16
N CYS A 111 -7.26 -0.80 -10.98
CA CYS A 111 -6.50 -1.84 -10.28
C CYS A 111 -6.90 -1.95 -8.80
N CYS A 112 -7.05 -0.81 -8.10
CA CYS A 112 -7.54 -0.79 -6.72
C CYS A 112 -8.95 -1.37 -6.60
N ALA A 113 -9.85 -1.05 -7.53
CA ALA A 113 -11.21 -1.60 -7.54
C ALA A 113 -11.20 -3.12 -7.80
N ALA A 114 -10.33 -3.60 -8.70
CA ALA A 114 -10.16 -5.02 -8.96
C ALA A 114 -9.65 -5.77 -7.72
N GLY A 115 -8.65 -5.23 -7.02
CA GLY A 115 -8.11 -5.80 -5.78
C GLY A 115 -9.13 -5.81 -4.65
N ALA A 116 -9.85 -4.70 -4.46
CA ALA A 116 -10.92 -4.62 -3.46
C ALA A 116 -12.07 -5.60 -3.78
N GLY A 117 -12.44 -5.73 -5.06
CA GLY A 117 -13.45 -6.69 -5.51
C GLY A 117 -13.02 -8.13 -5.28
N ALA A 118 -11.77 -8.47 -5.60
CA ALA A 118 -11.22 -9.80 -5.34
C ALA A 118 -11.22 -10.13 -3.84
N ALA A 119 -10.78 -9.20 -3.00
CA ALA A 119 -10.80 -9.38 -1.54
C ALA A 119 -12.23 -9.55 -1.00
N PHE A 120 -13.19 -8.81 -1.54
CA PHE A 120 -14.59 -8.94 -1.16
C PHE A 120 -15.18 -10.32 -1.55
N LEU A 121 -14.83 -10.83 -2.72
CA LEU A 121 -15.33 -12.11 -3.23
C LEU A 121 -14.70 -13.31 -2.52
N THR A 122 -13.42 -13.23 -2.18
CA THR A 122 -12.66 -14.34 -1.58
C THR A 122 -12.59 -14.28 -0.05
N GLY A 123 -12.87 -13.12 0.56
CA GLY A 123 -12.68 -12.88 1.99
C GLY A 123 -11.22 -12.60 2.39
N TYR A 124 -10.26 -12.69 1.46
CA TYR A 124 -8.84 -12.47 1.76
C TYR A 124 -8.46 -10.99 1.60
N GLU A 125 -8.31 -10.28 2.73
CA GLU A 125 -7.91 -8.85 2.74
C GLU A 125 -6.53 -8.61 2.08
N LEU A 126 -5.67 -9.63 2.07
CA LEU A 126 -4.35 -9.59 1.45
C LEU A 126 -4.42 -9.32 -0.06
N LEU A 127 -5.44 -9.83 -0.74
CA LEU A 127 -5.63 -9.58 -2.17
C LEU A 127 -5.91 -8.11 -2.48
N ALA A 128 -6.61 -7.40 -1.59
CA ALA A 128 -6.78 -5.95 -1.74
C ALA A 128 -5.44 -5.20 -1.71
N ALA A 129 -4.44 -5.72 -1.00
CA ALA A 129 -3.14 -5.09 -0.89
C ALA A 129 -2.22 -5.40 -2.08
N LEU A 130 -2.11 -6.67 -2.48
CA LEU A 130 -1.10 -7.14 -3.44
C LEU A 130 -1.57 -7.11 -4.89
N LEU A 131 -2.85 -7.44 -5.13
CA LEU A 131 -3.38 -7.56 -6.49
C LEU A 131 -3.33 -6.24 -7.27
N PRO A 132 -3.71 -5.07 -6.70
CA PRO A 132 -3.57 -3.79 -7.39
C PRO A 132 -2.15 -3.53 -7.86
N ALA A 133 -1.16 -3.68 -6.98
CA ALA A 133 0.24 -3.43 -7.32
C ALA A 133 0.77 -4.37 -8.41
N ALA A 134 0.40 -5.64 -8.37
CA ALA A 134 0.78 -6.61 -9.40
C ALA A 134 0.12 -6.30 -10.75
N LEU A 135 -1.17 -6.00 -10.76
CA LEU A 135 -1.91 -5.67 -11.98
C LEU A 135 -1.46 -4.34 -12.59
N PHE A 136 -1.13 -3.35 -11.73
CA PHE A 136 -0.71 -2.03 -12.18
C PHE A 136 0.64 -2.02 -12.89
N ALA A 137 1.50 -3.02 -12.65
CA ALA A 137 2.80 -3.12 -13.31
C ALA A 137 2.70 -3.19 -14.85
N LEU A 138 1.66 -3.87 -15.37
CA LEU A 138 1.45 -3.98 -16.83
C LEU A 138 1.13 -2.62 -17.48
N PRO A 139 0.09 -1.88 -17.07
CA PRO A 139 -0.17 -0.57 -17.65
C PRO A 139 0.96 0.43 -17.36
N ALA A 140 1.65 0.35 -16.23
CA ALA A 140 2.79 1.19 -15.94
C ALA A 140 3.93 0.99 -16.96
N ASP A 141 4.25 -0.27 -17.29
CA ASP A 141 5.25 -0.61 -18.30
C ASP A 141 4.83 -0.16 -19.70
N LEU A 142 3.60 -0.47 -20.10
CA LEU A 142 3.10 -0.19 -21.45
C LEU A 142 3.00 1.32 -21.75
N PHE A 143 2.59 2.14 -20.79
CA PHE A 143 2.32 3.56 -21.03
C PHE A 143 3.47 4.48 -20.64
N SER A 144 4.34 4.06 -19.72
CA SER A 144 5.41 4.91 -19.17
C SER A 144 6.79 4.28 -19.22
N GLY A 145 6.87 3.07 -19.75
CA GLY A 145 8.11 2.34 -20.02
C GLY A 145 8.59 1.46 -18.87
N ALA A 146 9.57 0.62 -19.18
CA ALA A 146 10.07 -0.44 -18.30
C ALA A 146 10.47 0.04 -16.88
N GLU A 147 10.91 1.27 -16.72
CA GLU A 147 11.24 1.82 -15.40
C GLU A 147 10.01 1.87 -14.50
N ALA A 148 8.87 2.32 -15.02
CA ALA A 148 7.63 2.39 -14.24
C ALA A 148 7.16 1.00 -13.83
N GLY A 149 7.17 0.05 -14.76
CA GLY A 149 6.82 -1.34 -14.49
C GLY A 149 7.72 -1.97 -13.41
N VAL A 150 9.04 -1.80 -13.52
CA VAL A 150 9.99 -2.31 -12.53
C VAL A 150 9.78 -1.70 -11.16
N VAL A 151 9.59 -0.38 -11.05
CA VAL A 151 9.36 0.27 -9.75
C VAL A 151 8.07 -0.24 -9.12
N THR A 152 7.01 -0.42 -9.90
CA THR A 152 5.74 -0.98 -9.42
C THR A 152 5.90 -2.42 -8.94
N LEU A 153 6.63 -3.26 -9.66
CA LEU A 153 6.94 -4.62 -9.23
C LEU A 153 7.78 -4.65 -7.94
N VAL A 154 8.70 -3.71 -7.77
CA VAL A 154 9.45 -3.56 -6.52
C VAL A 154 8.54 -3.17 -5.37
N LEU A 155 7.58 -2.26 -5.59
CA LEU A 155 6.57 -1.91 -4.59
C LEU A 155 5.72 -3.13 -4.19
N ALA A 156 5.23 -3.89 -5.17
CA ALA A 156 4.48 -5.12 -4.92
C ALA A 156 5.31 -6.16 -4.15
N GLY A 157 6.57 -6.36 -4.54
CA GLY A 157 7.48 -7.31 -3.88
C GLY A 157 7.81 -6.93 -2.45
N LEU A 158 8.05 -5.65 -2.16
CA LEU A 158 8.27 -5.16 -0.81
C LEU A 158 7.03 -5.34 0.07
N LEU A 159 5.84 -5.06 -0.47
CA LEU A 159 4.58 -5.25 0.24
C LEU A 159 4.32 -6.74 0.52
N ALA A 160 4.56 -7.62 -0.46
CA ALA A 160 4.47 -9.06 -0.31
C ALA A 160 5.46 -9.60 0.75
N TYR A 161 6.70 -9.12 0.71
CA TYR A 161 7.71 -9.49 1.71
C TYR A 161 7.29 -9.07 3.12
N HIS A 162 6.73 -7.87 3.27
CA HIS A 162 6.24 -7.39 4.56
C HIS A 162 5.09 -8.27 5.08
N ARG A 163 4.19 -8.67 4.20
CA ARG A 163 3.01 -9.50 4.53
C ARG A 163 3.24 -11.01 4.34
N ARG A 164 4.49 -11.46 4.33
CA ARG A 164 4.82 -12.86 4.12
C ARG A 164 4.18 -13.82 5.15
N ALA A 165 3.97 -13.37 6.38
CA ALA A 165 3.30 -14.16 7.40
C ALA A 165 1.81 -14.38 7.08
N ASP A 166 1.13 -13.33 6.57
CA ASP A 166 -0.26 -13.41 6.15
C ASP A 166 -0.40 -14.30 4.90
N LEU A 167 0.61 -14.22 3.98
CA LEU A 167 0.68 -15.09 2.81
C LEU A 167 0.87 -16.56 3.20
N ALA A 168 1.74 -16.86 4.16
CA ALA A 168 1.95 -18.22 4.65
C ALA A 168 0.66 -18.79 5.29
N GLY A 169 -0.01 -17.99 6.12
CA GLY A 169 -1.27 -18.40 6.74
C GLY A 169 -2.40 -18.66 5.73
N MET A 170 -2.41 -17.95 4.61
CA MET A 170 -3.37 -18.15 3.53
C MET A 170 -3.13 -19.48 2.79
N ILE A 171 -1.87 -19.84 2.57
CA ILE A 171 -1.48 -21.10 1.92
C ILE A 171 -1.74 -22.30 2.86
N GLU A 172 -1.37 -22.19 4.15
CA GLU A 172 -1.58 -23.25 5.14
C GLU A 172 -3.07 -23.47 5.46
N GLY A 173 -3.92 -22.45 5.32
CA GLY A 173 -5.38 -22.56 5.51
C GLY A 173 -6.05 -23.39 4.42
N GLU A 174 -5.57 -23.32 3.20
CA GLU A 174 -6.09 -24.08 2.06
C GLU A 174 -5.78 -25.59 2.18
N ASP A 175 -4.61 -25.94 2.70
CA ASP A 175 -4.21 -27.36 2.90
C ASP A 175 -5.05 -28.07 3.99
N ASN A 176 -5.67 -27.35 4.91
CA ASN A 176 -6.49 -27.93 5.97
C ASN A 176 -7.97 -28.18 5.56
N GLU A 177 -8.49 -27.46 4.57
CA GLU A 177 -9.86 -27.69 4.08
C GLU A 177 -9.94 -28.93 3.18
N ASP A 178 -8.91 -29.20 2.39
CA ASP A 178 -8.86 -30.38 1.50
C ASP A 178 -8.72 -31.70 2.26
N SER A 179 -8.19 -31.67 3.50
CA SER A 179 -7.98 -32.89 4.31
C SER A 179 -9.22 -33.37 5.08
N THR A 180 -10.30 -32.58 5.11
CA THR A 180 -11.53 -32.92 5.85
C THR A 180 -12.61 -33.58 5.01
N ASP A 181 -12.50 -33.59 3.70
CA ASP A 181 -13.54 -34.14 2.79
C ASP A 181 -13.34 -35.65 2.45
N ASP A 182 -12.20 -36.25 2.82
CA ASP A 182 -11.91 -37.67 2.57
C ASP A 182 -12.34 -38.64 3.71
N SER A 183 -13.13 -38.16 4.69
CA SER A 183 -13.54 -38.99 5.86
C SER A 183 -15.06 -39.15 6.00
N VAL A 184 -15.80 -39.37 4.91
CA VAL A 184 -17.22 -39.78 4.94
C VAL A 184 -17.43 -41.09 4.20
#